data_3f8f720974f41313461fdfb356a4187e
#
_entry.id   3f8f720974f41313461fdfb356a4187e
#
_cell.length_a   1.000
_cell.length_b   1.000
_cell.length_c   1.000
_cell.angle_alpha   90.00
_cell.angle_beta   90.00
_cell.angle_gamma   90.00
#
_symmetry.space_group_name_H-M   'P 1'
#
loop_
_entity.id
_entity.type
_entity.pdbx_description
1 polymer ?
#
loop_
_entity_poly.entity_id
_entity_poly.type
_entity_poly.pdbx_seq_one_letter_code
_entity_poly.pdbx_strand_id
1 'polypeptide(L)'
;MAESRYADFRVIKEGWNEYKLEDGTTVKLRFILIKLINQPNGFAISSTIVPGIFPSPDLIGSPSQGTYSPQELEKSIEKKDLQFEPVKEDWNVYELKDKSKLSIKPILVSISRTNKHDQHGEPIYAIQPQQIIKKI
;
A
#
# COMPACT_ATOMS: atom_id res chain seq x y z
N MET A 1 -6.95 -23.67 -30.60
CA MET A 1 -6.34 -23.60 -29.28
C MET A 1 -6.88 -22.38 -28.52
N ALA A 2 -7.33 -22.59 -27.31
CA ALA A 2 -7.86 -21.48 -26.52
C ALA A 2 -6.74 -20.55 -26.05
N GLU A 3 -6.99 -19.27 -26.15
CA GLU A 3 -6.07 -18.29 -25.60
C GLU A 3 -6.08 -18.34 -24.09
N SER A 4 -4.94 -18.06 -23.47
CA SER A 4 -4.86 -17.97 -22.03
C SER A 4 -5.68 -16.78 -21.53
N ARG A 5 -6.41 -17.01 -20.45
CA ARG A 5 -7.13 -15.93 -19.79
C ARG A 5 -6.16 -14.91 -19.16
N TYR A 6 -4.97 -15.37 -18.80
CA TYR A 6 -4.00 -14.56 -18.07
C TYR A 6 -2.80 -14.24 -18.95
N ALA A 7 -2.30 -13.03 -18.81
CA ALA A 7 -1.07 -12.61 -19.47
C ALA A 7 0.12 -12.89 -18.57
N ASP A 8 1.17 -13.46 -19.14
CA ASP A 8 2.41 -13.69 -18.41
C ASP A 8 3.18 -12.37 -18.24
N PHE A 9 3.87 -12.25 -17.13
CA PHE A 9 4.76 -11.12 -16.89
C PHE A 9 5.95 -11.59 -16.09
N ARG A 10 7.03 -10.81 -16.17
CA ARG A 10 8.23 -11.03 -15.38
C ARG A 10 8.49 -9.80 -14.52
N VAL A 11 8.79 -10.03 -13.25
CA VAL A 11 9.13 -8.95 -12.34
C VAL A 11 10.55 -8.48 -12.63
N ILE A 12 10.70 -7.25 -13.09
CA ILE A 12 12.01 -6.63 -13.28
C ILE A 12 12.43 -5.94 -12.00
N LYS A 13 11.50 -5.19 -11.38
CA LYS A 13 11.79 -4.46 -10.15
C LYS A 13 10.51 -4.37 -9.33
N GLU A 14 10.61 -4.72 -8.05
CA GLU A 14 9.52 -4.60 -7.10
C GLU A 14 10.10 -4.36 -5.72
N GLY A 15 9.66 -3.31 -5.06
CA GLY A 15 10.24 -2.96 -3.77
C GLY A 15 9.30 -2.14 -2.92
N TRP A 16 9.85 -1.65 -1.82
CA TRP A 16 9.13 -0.86 -0.83
C TRP A 16 9.32 0.63 -1.11
N ASN A 17 8.22 1.38 -1.06
CA ASN A 17 8.27 2.84 -0.96
C ASN A 17 8.14 3.21 0.52
N GLU A 18 8.70 4.34 0.89
CA GLU A 18 8.82 4.70 2.31
C GLU A 18 8.46 6.15 2.53
N TYR A 19 7.74 6.39 3.61
CA TYR A 19 7.26 7.72 3.98
C TYR A 19 7.51 7.97 5.47
N LYS A 20 7.83 9.22 5.79
CA LYS A 20 8.00 9.65 7.17
C LYS A 20 6.85 10.56 7.56
N LEU A 21 6.14 10.20 8.63
CA LEU A 21 5.01 10.98 9.12
C LEU A 21 5.47 12.05 10.11
N GLU A 22 4.64 13.07 10.28
CA GLU A 22 4.93 14.16 11.22
C GLU A 22 5.03 13.70 12.66
N ASP A 23 4.41 12.57 13.01
CA ASP A 23 4.46 12.01 14.38
C ASP A 23 5.68 11.11 14.61
N GLY A 24 6.59 11.04 13.66
CA GLY A 24 7.80 10.23 13.77
C GLY A 24 7.66 8.79 13.27
N THR A 25 6.48 8.41 12.83
CA THR A 25 6.20 7.07 12.34
C THR A 25 6.71 6.91 10.91
N THR A 26 7.21 5.71 10.60
CA THR A 26 7.59 5.33 9.23
C THR A 26 6.52 4.44 8.64
N VAL A 27 6.12 4.75 7.41
CA VAL A 27 5.17 3.92 6.65
C VAL A 27 5.87 3.41 5.41
N LYS A 28 5.76 2.11 5.17
CA LYS A 28 6.26 1.48 3.96
C LYS A 28 5.11 0.88 3.18
N LEU A 29 5.14 1.05 1.87
CA LEU A 29 4.15 0.47 0.97
C LEU A 29 4.83 -0.40 -0.06
N ARG A 30 4.27 -1.58 -0.30
CA ARG A 30 4.73 -2.45 -1.38
C ARG A 30 3.55 -2.85 -2.23
N PHE A 31 3.66 -2.57 -3.52
CA PHE A 31 2.69 -3.02 -4.51
C PHE A 31 3.11 -4.39 -5.01
N ILE A 32 2.15 -5.33 -5.03
CA ILE A 32 2.39 -6.68 -5.53
C ILE A 32 1.41 -6.94 -6.66
N LEU A 33 1.94 -7.15 -7.85
CA LEU A 33 1.14 -7.56 -8.99
C LEU A 33 0.89 -9.06 -8.89
N ILE A 34 -0.38 -9.44 -8.82
CA ILE A 34 -0.76 -10.84 -8.64
C ILE A 34 -0.97 -11.49 -9.99
N LYS A 35 -1.80 -10.90 -10.84
CA LYS A 35 -2.05 -11.43 -12.18
C LYS A 35 -2.60 -10.36 -13.09
N LEU A 36 -2.38 -10.57 -14.38
CA LEU A 36 -2.94 -9.76 -15.44
C LEU A 36 -3.97 -10.61 -16.19
N ILE A 37 -5.17 -10.06 -16.32
CA ILE A 37 -6.27 -10.77 -17.00
C ILE A 37 -6.43 -10.12 -18.37
N ASN A 38 -6.33 -10.95 -19.43
CA ASN A 38 -6.48 -10.46 -20.79
C ASN A 38 -7.89 -9.94 -21.04
N GLN A 39 -7.98 -8.79 -21.69
CA GLN A 39 -9.23 -8.16 -22.09
C GLN A 39 -9.10 -7.66 -23.53
N PRO A 40 -10.22 -7.40 -24.24
CA PRO A 40 -10.14 -6.96 -25.64
C PRO A 40 -9.27 -5.72 -25.86
N ASN A 41 -9.22 -4.79 -24.92
CA ASN A 41 -8.51 -3.53 -25.07
C ASN A 41 -7.41 -3.34 -24.05
N GLY A 42 -6.81 -4.43 -23.55
CA GLY A 42 -5.72 -4.34 -22.58
C GLY A 42 -5.79 -5.40 -21.51
N PHE A 43 -5.60 -4.99 -20.28
CA PHE A 43 -5.55 -5.92 -19.15
C PHE A 43 -6.39 -5.41 -17.99
N ALA A 44 -7.01 -6.35 -17.28
CA ALA A 44 -7.45 -6.09 -15.92
C ALA A 44 -6.32 -6.50 -14.97
N ILE A 45 -6.08 -5.71 -13.97
CA ILE A 45 -4.97 -5.93 -13.04
C ILE A 45 -5.53 -6.44 -11.71
N SER A 46 -5.00 -7.58 -11.25
CA SER A 46 -5.24 -8.07 -9.91
C SER A 46 -3.98 -7.84 -9.09
N SER A 47 -4.10 -7.10 -8.00
CA SER A 47 -2.94 -6.65 -7.23
C SER A 47 -3.33 -6.40 -5.78
N THR A 48 -2.33 -6.18 -4.95
CA THR A 48 -2.53 -5.74 -3.57
C THR A 48 -1.43 -4.75 -3.19
N ILE A 49 -1.75 -3.85 -2.26
CA ILE A 49 -0.77 -2.97 -1.65
C ILE A 49 -0.64 -3.38 -0.19
N VAL A 50 0.57 -3.71 0.22
CA VAL A 50 0.88 -4.13 1.58
C VAL A 50 1.48 -2.95 2.33
N PRO A 51 0.84 -2.49 3.42
CA PRO A 51 1.44 -1.47 4.27
C PRO A 51 2.25 -2.08 5.39
N GLY A 52 3.38 -1.47 5.69
CA GLY A 52 4.13 -1.73 6.91
C GLY A 52 4.20 -0.43 7.68
N ILE A 53 3.71 -0.43 8.91
CA ILE A 53 3.68 0.77 9.74
C ILE A 53 4.57 0.56 10.94
N PHE A 54 5.53 1.46 11.13
CA PHE A 54 6.53 1.40 12.20
C PHE A 54 6.34 2.64 13.08
N PRO A 55 5.47 2.54 14.10
CA PRO A 55 5.17 3.71 14.93
C PRO A 55 6.37 4.20 15.69
N SER A 56 6.40 5.52 15.95
CA SER A 56 7.38 6.10 16.84
C SER A 56 7.24 5.47 18.24
N PRO A 57 8.35 5.21 18.96
CA PRO A 57 8.30 4.54 20.27
C PRO A 57 7.40 5.24 21.29
N ASP A 58 7.30 6.56 21.24
CA ASP A 58 6.46 7.32 22.17
C ASP A 58 4.96 7.14 21.92
N LEU A 59 4.57 6.53 20.82
CA LEU A 59 3.17 6.27 20.49
C LEU A 59 2.70 4.88 20.91
N ILE A 60 3.61 4.03 21.35
CA ILE A 60 3.26 2.70 21.82
C ILE A 60 2.47 2.81 23.13
N GLY A 61 1.34 2.14 23.18
CA GLY A 61 0.44 2.19 24.33
C GLY A 61 0.13 0.80 24.86
N SER A 62 -0.96 0.73 25.59
CA SER A 62 -1.39 -0.56 26.16
C SER A 62 -1.98 -1.45 25.08
N PRO A 63 -1.57 -2.73 25.02
CA PRO A 63 -2.16 -3.67 24.06
C PRO A 63 -3.66 -3.83 24.27
N SER A 64 -4.37 -3.99 23.16
CA SER A 64 -5.80 -4.25 23.16
C SER A 64 -6.04 -5.61 22.51
N GLN A 65 -7.02 -6.36 23.02
CA GLN A 65 -7.39 -7.63 22.45
C GLN A 65 -8.64 -7.53 21.59
N GLY A 66 -9.25 -6.36 21.53
CA GLY A 66 -10.44 -6.15 20.75
C GLY A 66 -10.15 -5.96 19.27
N THR A 67 -11.10 -6.36 18.44
CA THR A 67 -11.14 -5.97 17.06
C THR A 67 -12.09 -4.78 16.93
N TYR A 68 -11.80 -3.91 15.98
CA TYR A 68 -12.57 -2.69 15.80
C TYR A 68 -13.20 -2.69 14.42
N SER A 69 -14.46 -2.27 14.33
CA SER A 69 -15.09 -2.07 13.04
C SER A 69 -14.52 -0.82 12.37
N PRO A 70 -14.64 -0.71 11.02
CA PRO A 70 -14.22 0.52 10.34
C PRO A 70 -14.90 1.77 10.91
N GLN A 71 -16.15 1.66 11.33
CA GLN A 71 -16.90 2.79 11.91
C GLN A 71 -16.31 3.20 13.26
N GLU A 72 -15.95 2.23 14.10
CA GLU A 72 -15.31 2.51 15.39
C GLU A 72 -13.95 3.20 15.20
N LEU A 73 -13.18 2.75 14.21
CA LEU A 73 -11.88 3.36 13.92
C LEU A 73 -12.06 4.79 13.40
N GLU A 74 -13.05 5.03 12.55
CA GLU A 74 -13.32 6.36 12.04
C GLU A 74 -13.67 7.35 13.15
N LYS A 75 -14.48 6.90 14.11
CA LYS A 75 -14.86 7.72 15.27
C LYS A 75 -13.72 7.93 16.25
N SER A 76 -12.67 7.13 16.14
CA SER A 76 -11.54 7.15 17.07
C SER A 76 -10.35 7.94 16.55
N ILE A 77 -10.48 8.59 15.40
CA ILE A 77 -9.38 9.38 14.83
C ILE A 77 -9.07 10.56 15.75
N GLU A 78 -7.82 10.62 16.23
CA GLU A 78 -7.35 11.72 17.06
C GLU A 78 -6.44 12.67 16.30
N LYS A 79 -5.76 12.20 15.24
CA LYS A 79 -4.93 13.03 14.37
C LYS A 79 -5.32 12.74 12.93
N LYS A 80 -6.13 13.60 12.37
CA LYS A 80 -6.62 13.45 11.00
C LYS A 80 -5.61 14.00 10.00
N ASP A 81 -5.43 13.28 8.89
CA ASP A 81 -4.60 13.72 7.77
C ASP A 81 -3.21 14.16 8.21
N LEU A 82 -2.47 13.23 8.79
CA LEU A 82 -1.08 13.47 9.17
C LEU A 82 -0.26 13.91 7.97
N GLN A 83 0.57 14.92 8.16
CA GLN A 83 1.52 15.32 7.13
C GLN A 83 2.64 14.29 7.02
N PHE A 84 3.13 14.08 5.82
CA PHE A 84 4.19 13.11 5.58
C PHE A 84 5.07 13.57 4.42
N GLU A 85 6.28 13.02 4.40
CA GLU A 85 7.24 13.26 3.34
C GLU A 85 7.70 11.94 2.76
N PRO A 86 7.82 11.82 1.44
CA PRO A 86 8.37 10.60 0.85
C PRO A 86 9.87 10.54 1.12
N VAL A 87 10.32 9.38 1.62
CA VAL A 87 11.74 9.08 1.77
C VAL A 87 12.23 8.35 0.53
N LYS A 88 11.41 7.45 0.02
CA LYS A 88 11.71 6.71 -1.20
C LYS A 88 10.40 6.42 -1.91
N GLU A 89 10.31 6.84 -3.16
CA GLU A 89 9.13 6.60 -3.98
C GLU A 89 9.58 6.20 -5.35
N ASP A 90 9.45 4.91 -5.67
CA ASP A 90 10.01 4.33 -6.88
C ASP A 90 8.96 3.50 -7.60
N TRP A 91 9.22 3.24 -8.87
CA TRP A 91 8.35 2.45 -9.71
C TRP A 91 8.69 0.97 -9.61
N ASN A 92 7.67 0.12 -9.52
CA ASN A 92 7.83 -1.28 -9.84
C ASN A 92 7.75 -1.43 -11.35
N VAL A 93 8.53 -2.33 -11.91
CA VAL A 93 8.60 -2.54 -13.36
C VAL A 93 8.36 -4.01 -13.66
N TYR A 94 7.44 -4.27 -14.58
CA TYR A 94 7.10 -5.62 -15.02
C TYR A 94 7.24 -5.68 -16.53
N GLU A 95 7.85 -6.76 -17.03
CA GLU A 95 8.00 -6.98 -18.47
C GLU A 95 6.93 -7.95 -18.95
N LEU A 96 6.20 -7.56 -19.97
CA LEU A 96 5.16 -8.37 -20.57
C LEU A 96 5.75 -9.28 -21.65
N LYS A 97 4.95 -10.22 -22.10
CA LYS A 97 5.41 -11.23 -23.07
C LYS A 97 5.87 -10.61 -24.40
N ASP A 98 5.27 -9.50 -24.79
CA ASP A 98 5.64 -8.78 -26.03
C ASP A 98 6.83 -7.85 -25.83
N LYS A 99 7.52 -7.94 -24.68
CA LYS A 99 8.66 -7.11 -24.29
C LYS A 99 8.30 -5.68 -23.90
N SER A 100 7.06 -5.30 -23.95
CA SER A 100 6.65 -4.01 -23.40
C SER A 100 6.75 -4.04 -21.86
N LYS A 101 6.78 -2.87 -21.27
CA LYS A 101 6.94 -2.75 -19.81
C LYS A 101 5.74 -2.05 -19.21
N LEU A 102 5.35 -2.53 -18.05
CA LEU A 102 4.30 -1.97 -17.24
C LEU A 102 4.95 -1.46 -15.96
N SER A 103 4.78 -0.17 -15.68
CA SER A 103 5.33 0.43 -14.45
C SER A 103 4.17 0.80 -13.54
N ILE A 104 4.29 0.41 -12.27
CA ILE A 104 3.26 0.67 -11.26
C ILE A 104 3.96 1.13 -9.99
N LYS A 105 3.43 2.19 -9.40
CA LYS A 105 4.00 2.77 -8.19
C LYS A 105 2.91 2.92 -7.14
N PRO A 106 3.09 2.35 -5.93
CA PRO A 106 2.19 2.64 -4.82
C PRO A 106 2.55 4.00 -4.23
N ILE A 107 1.54 4.78 -3.90
CA ILE A 107 1.73 6.06 -3.23
C ILE A 107 0.83 6.14 -2.02
N LEU A 108 1.29 6.86 -1.01
CA LEU A 108 0.47 7.19 0.15
C LEU A 108 -0.33 8.45 -0.18
N VAL A 109 -1.65 8.37 -0.06
CA VAL A 109 -2.54 9.52 -0.33
C VAL A 109 -2.86 10.25 0.95
N SER A 110 -3.30 9.50 1.97
CA SER A 110 -3.61 10.08 3.27
C SER A 110 -3.45 9.04 4.36
N ILE A 111 -3.22 9.50 5.56
CA ILE A 111 -3.12 8.64 6.75
C ILE A 111 -3.55 9.43 7.97
N SER A 112 -4.33 8.77 8.83
CA SER A 112 -4.82 9.35 10.08
C SER A 112 -4.54 8.38 11.22
N ARG A 113 -4.22 8.92 12.39
CA ARG A 113 -3.97 8.09 13.57
C ARG A 113 -5.20 8.05 14.46
N THR A 114 -5.59 6.84 14.87
CA THR A 114 -6.66 6.66 15.85
C THR A 114 -6.09 6.62 17.26
N ASN A 115 -6.97 6.69 18.26
CA ASN A 115 -6.58 6.50 19.66
C ASN A 115 -6.67 5.04 20.09
N LYS A 116 -6.93 4.13 19.17
CA LYS A 116 -6.98 2.70 19.43
C LYS A 116 -5.61 2.07 19.18
N HIS A 117 -5.34 0.99 19.89
CA HIS A 117 -4.09 0.24 19.78
C HIS A 117 -4.40 -1.21 19.46
N ASP A 118 -3.47 -1.87 18.80
CA ASP A 118 -3.60 -3.29 18.46
C ASP A 118 -3.09 -4.16 19.61
N GLN A 119 -3.00 -5.47 19.36
CA GLN A 119 -2.57 -6.44 20.36
C GLN A 119 -1.10 -6.30 20.75
N HIS A 120 -0.32 -5.55 19.99
CA HIS A 120 1.09 -5.25 20.29
C HIS A 120 1.28 -3.87 20.91
N GLY A 121 0.20 -3.14 21.15
CA GLY A 121 0.27 -1.78 21.70
C GLY A 121 0.59 -0.73 20.66
N GLU A 122 0.58 -1.07 19.37
CA GLU A 122 0.83 -0.10 18.32
C GLU A 122 -0.45 0.64 17.97
N PRO A 123 -0.38 1.96 17.73
CA PRO A 123 -1.57 2.70 17.33
C PRO A 123 -2.08 2.21 15.98
N ILE A 124 -3.40 2.23 15.83
CA ILE A 124 -4.04 1.83 14.59
C ILE A 124 -4.22 3.07 13.72
N TYR A 125 -3.77 2.97 12.48
CA TYR A 125 -3.86 4.06 11.50
C TYR A 125 -4.92 3.74 10.46
N ALA A 126 -5.64 4.77 10.03
CA ALA A 126 -6.50 4.70 8.86
C ALA A 126 -5.67 5.18 7.67
N ILE A 127 -5.31 4.26 6.78
CA ILE A 127 -4.40 4.53 5.68
C ILE A 127 -5.14 4.45 4.35
N GLN A 128 -4.81 5.36 3.45
CA GLN A 128 -5.37 5.38 2.11
C GLN A 128 -4.24 5.44 1.08
N PRO A 129 -3.85 4.29 0.53
CA PRO A 129 -2.88 4.25 -0.55
C PRO A 129 -3.58 4.22 -1.90
N GLN A 130 -2.84 4.56 -2.95
CA GLN A 130 -3.27 4.40 -4.33
C GLN A 130 -2.12 3.88 -5.17
N GLN A 131 -2.45 3.45 -6.38
CA GLN A 131 -1.45 3.01 -7.35
C GLN A 131 -1.52 3.89 -8.58
N ILE A 132 -0.34 4.22 -9.11
CA ILE A 132 -0.21 4.93 -10.37
C ILE A 132 0.32 3.94 -11.39
N ILE A 133 -0.34 3.88 -12.55
CA ILE A 133 0.00 2.93 -13.60
C ILE A 133 0.50 3.69 -14.81
N LYS A 134 1.60 3.22 -15.36
CA LYS A 134 2.21 3.80 -16.56
C LYS A 134 2.63 2.66 -17.47
N LYS A 135 2.11 2.64 -18.68
CA LYS A 135 2.50 1.64 -19.67
C LYS A 135 3.48 2.27 -20.66
N ILE A 136 4.55 1.55 -20.88
CA ILE A 136 5.61 2.01 -21.82
C ILE A 136 5.63 1.08 -23.03
#